data_e17006b53c9a485a60f795034cf79f82
#
_entry.id   e17006b53c9a485a60f795034cf79f82
#
_cell.length_a   1.000
_cell.length_b   1.000
_cell.length_c   1.000
_cell.angle_alpha   90.00
_cell.angle_beta   90.00
_cell.angle_gamma   90.00
#
_symmetry.space_group_name_H-M   'P 1'
#
loop_
_entity.id
_entity.type
_entity.pdbx_description
1 polymer ?
#
loop_
_entity_poly.entity_id
_entity_poly.type
_entity_poly.pdbx_seq_one_letter_code
_entity_poly.pdbx_strand_id
1 'polypeptide(L)'
;MDASPIDICTCDDALARLKAGNARFLAGRARFPTVQKDILAELAKGQRPFATILGCSDSRVPPELVFDASFGELFVIRVAGNVIDPAVAGTLQYAGVHLQTPLLVVLGHDGCGAVDAAIAEKFRGAQHPGRIAVLVDDIEPALDGLDPTLPPDALLEAAVEANVRWTLRQIVESPEWTSLPDGADRKAVGAVYELETGRVRFLD
;
A
#
# COMPACT_ATOMS: atom_id res chain seq x y z
N MET A 1 24.24 5.93 -30.94
CA MET A 1 24.07 6.33 -29.54
C MET A 1 23.51 5.11 -28.84
N ASP A 2 24.40 4.43 -28.16
CA ASP A 2 24.08 3.21 -27.41
C ASP A 2 23.14 3.59 -26.26
N ALA A 3 21.91 3.11 -26.33
CA ALA A 3 21.01 3.15 -25.19
C ALA A 3 21.60 2.20 -24.13
N SER A 4 22.11 2.78 -23.04
CA SER A 4 22.49 1.99 -21.86
C SER A 4 21.36 1.01 -21.53
N PRO A 5 21.68 -0.26 -21.19
CA PRO A 5 20.65 -1.20 -20.78
C PRO A 5 19.84 -0.57 -19.66
N ILE A 6 18.52 -0.51 -19.86
CA ILE A 6 17.56 -0.01 -18.88
C ILE A 6 17.76 -0.90 -17.67
N ASP A 7 18.27 -0.34 -16.56
CA ASP A 7 18.30 -1.03 -15.27
C ASP A 7 16.88 -1.47 -14.94
N ILE A 8 16.59 -2.75 -15.19
CA ILE A 8 15.31 -3.36 -14.84
C ILE A 8 15.37 -3.53 -13.33
N CYS A 9 14.66 -2.64 -12.62
CA CYS A 9 14.52 -2.72 -11.17
C CYS A 9 13.83 -4.05 -10.83
N THR A 10 14.50 -4.94 -10.13
CA THR A 10 13.88 -6.18 -9.63
C THR A 10 12.92 -5.91 -8.49
N CYS A 11 12.05 -6.87 -8.16
CA CYS A 11 11.16 -6.72 -7.01
C CYS A 11 11.93 -6.58 -5.70
N ASP A 12 13.08 -7.24 -5.56
CA ASP A 12 13.92 -7.13 -4.36
C ASP A 12 14.66 -5.79 -4.30
N ASP A 13 15.10 -5.23 -5.44
CA ASP A 13 15.65 -3.87 -5.52
C ASP A 13 14.59 -2.84 -5.12
N ALA A 14 13.37 -2.98 -5.62
CA ALA A 14 12.27 -2.11 -5.28
C ALA A 14 11.96 -2.14 -3.77
N LEU A 15 11.92 -3.34 -3.18
CA LEU A 15 11.71 -3.50 -1.74
C LEU A 15 12.86 -2.90 -0.92
N ALA A 16 14.10 -3.11 -1.36
CA ALA A 16 15.27 -2.51 -0.72
C ALA A 16 15.24 -0.98 -0.78
N ARG A 17 14.79 -0.40 -1.90
CA ARG A 17 14.62 1.06 -2.05
C ARG A 17 13.58 1.62 -1.08
N LEU A 18 12.43 0.96 -0.92
CA LEU A 18 11.40 1.37 0.05
C LEU A 18 11.94 1.31 1.48
N LYS A 19 12.60 0.22 1.87
CA LYS A 19 13.22 0.07 3.20
C LYS A 19 14.26 1.16 3.47
N ALA A 20 15.13 1.42 2.51
CA ALA A 20 16.14 2.48 2.62
C ALA A 20 15.50 3.88 2.70
N GLY A 21 14.41 4.11 1.97
CA GLY A 21 13.65 5.36 2.02
C GLY A 21 13.04 5.61 3.40
N ASN A 22 12.35 4.61 3.97
CA ASN A 22 11.81 4.71 5.32
C ASN A 22 12.92 4.89 6.36
N ALA A 23 14.07 4.23 6.22
CA ALA A 23 15.21 4.45 7.11
C ALA A 23 15.76 5.89 7.05
N ARG A 24 15.76 6.53 5.87
CA ARG A 24 16.13 7.96 5.75
C ARG A 24 15.08 8.87 6.40
N PHE A 25 13.79 8.56 6.20
CA PHE A 25 12.70 9.28 6.83
C PHE A 25 12.83 9.25 8.36
N LEU A 26 13.02 8.07 8.95
CA LEU A 26 13.22 7.88 10.40
C LEU A 26 14.46 8.63 10.93
N ALA A 27 15.51 8.68 10.14
CA ALA A 27 16.74 9.37 10.52
C ALA A 27 16.67 10.90 10.35
N GLY A 28 15.54 11.47 9.90
CA GLY A 28 15.42 12.90 9.58
C GLY A 28 16.29 13.32 8.41
N ARG A 29 16.64 12.40 7.52
CA ARG A 29 17.52 12.62 6.33
C ARG A 29 16.77 12.39 5.02
N ALA A 30 15.46 12.63 5.02
CA ALA A 30 14.66 12.58 3.82
C ALA A 30 15.20 13.55 2.76
N ARG A 31 15.19 13.11 1.51
CA ARG A 31 15.79 13.88 0.40
C ARG A 31 14.96 15.07 -0.02
N PHE A 32 13.71 15.19 0.39
CA PHE A 32 12.72 16.17 -0.03
C PHE A 32 12.84 16.48 -1.53
N PRO A 33 11.93 15.99 -2.37
CA PRO A 33 12.04 16.20 -3.80
C PRO A 33 11.94 17.70 -4.10
N THR A 34 13.09 18.36 -4.33
CA THR A 34 13.10 19.68 -4.95
C THR A 34 12.77 19.46 -6.41
N VAL A 35 11.60 19.91 -6.82
CA VAL A 35 11.15 19.79 -8.21
C VAL A 35 11.96 20.76 -9.06
N GLN A 36 12.96 20.24 -9.77
CA GLN A 36 13.68 20.99 -10.80
C GLN A 36 12.89 20.92 -12.11
N LYS A 37 12.91 22.00 -12.89
CA LYS A 37 12.18 22.07 -14.17
C LYS A 37 12.56 20.94 -15.13
N ASP A 38 13.81 20.51 -15.11
CA ASP A 38 14.31 19.43 -15.95
C ASP A 38 13.69 18.08 -15.58
N ILE A 39 13.48 17.81 -14.29
CA ILE A 39 12.79 16.60 -13.81
C ILE A 39 11.34 16.61 -14.31
N LEU A 40 10.63 17.73 -14.21
CA LEU A 40 9.26 17.84 -14.71
C LEU A 40 9.17 17.63 -16.22
N ALA A 41 10.12 18.13 -16.99
CA ALA A 41 10.17 17.96 -18.43
C ALA A 41 10.36 16.48 -18.84
N GLU A 42 11.16 15.72 -18.09
CA GLU A 42 11.30 14.28 -18.32
C GLU A 42 10.04 13.50 -17.89
N LEU A 43 9.46 13.81 -16.74
CA LEU A 43 8.23 13.20 -16.25
C LEU A 43 7.02 13.46 -17.17
N ALA A 44 6.98 14.60 -17.86
CA ALA A 44 5.94 14.90 -18.83
C ALA A 44 5.92 13.92 -20.02
N LYS A 45 7.02 13.21 -20.30
CA LYS A 45 7.12 12.20 -21.36
C LYS A 45 6.59 10.83 -20.96
N GLY A 46 6.42 10.56 -19.66
CA GLY A 46 5.92 9.29 -19.11
C GLY A 46 6.34 9.07 -17.68
N GLN A 47 5.86 7.96 -17.09
CA GLN A 47 6.19 7.56 -15.74
C GLN A 47 6.78 6.14 -15.72
N ARG A 48 7.69 5.86 -14.80
CA ARG A 48 8.26 4.54 -14.53
C ARG A 48 8.40 4.31 -13.03
N PRO A 49 7.28 4.12 -12.33
CA PRO A 49 7.32 3.83 -10.91
C PRO A 49 8.01 2.49 -10.65
N PHE A 50 8.84 2.43 -9.61
CA PHE A 50 9.49 1.18 -9.23
C PHE A 50 8.62 0.32 -8.29
N ALA A 51 7.54 0.89 -7.73
CA ALA A 51 6.60 0.17 -6.89
C ALA A 51 5.19 0.76 -6.99
N THR A 52 4.20 -0.11 -6.78
CA THR A 52 2.80 0.26 -6.55
C THR A 52 2.50 0.17 -5.07
N ILE A 53 1.85 1.19 -4.50
CA ILE A 53 1.41 1.20 -3.11
C ILE A 53 -0.11 1.31 -3.07
N LEU A 54 -0.78 0.32 -2.48
CA LEU A 54 -2.17 0.42 -2.07
C LEU A 54 -2.20 0.76 -0.58
N GLY A 55 -2.57 1.99 -0.24
CA GLY A 55 -2.56 2.47 1.13
C GLY A 55 -3.87 3.11 1.57
N CYS A 56 -3.95 3.41 2.86
CA CYS A 56 -5.08 4.15 3.41
C CYS A 56 -5.09 5.62 2.96
N SER A 57 -6.30 6.20 2.84
CA SER A 57 -6.49 7.64 2.60
C SER A 57 -6.18 8.51 3.82
N ASP A 58 -5.84 7.93 4.97
CA ASP A 58 -5.49 8.66 6.18
C ASP A 58 -4.39 9.70 5.92
N SER A 59 -4.64 10.95 6.29
CA SER A 59 -3.77 12.09 5.98
C SER A 59 -2.38 11.99 6.62
N ARG A 60 -2.23 11.15 7.64
CA ARG A 60 -0.97 10.92 8.38
C ARG A 60 -0.04 9.92 7.68
N VAL A 61 -0.50 9.26 6.62
CA VAL A 61 0.23 8.16 5.93
C VAL A 61 0.41 8.45 4.44
N PRO A 62 1.09 9.55 4.04
CA PRO A 62 1.43 9.80 2.65
C PRO A 62 2.60 8.89 2.23
N PRO A 63 2.40 7.91 1.33
CA PRO A 63 3.43 6.92 1.00
C PRO A 63 4.72 7.54 0.47
N GLU A 64 4.62 8.61 -0.31
CA GLU A 64 5.78 9.29 -0.88
C GLU A 64 6.71 9.84 0.21
N LEU A 65 6.13 10.40 1.29
CA LEU A 65 6.92 10.91 2.41
C LEU A 65 7.46 9.78 3.28
N VAL A 66 6.61 8.78 3.59
CA VAL A 66 6.97 7.62 4.42
C VAL A 66 8.15 6.85 3.83
N PHE A 67 8.20 6.73 2.49
CA PHE A 67 9.27 6.03 1.78
C PHE A 67 10.33 6.95 1.18
N ASP A 68 10.30 8.24 1.49
CA ASP A 68 11.24 9.24 0.92
C ASP A 68 11.39 9.08 -0.60
N ALA A 69 10.25 8.96 -1.28
CA ALA A 69 10.14 8.77 -2.71
C ALA A 69 9.79 10.09 -3.42
N SER A 70 10.34 10.27 -4.62
CA SER A 70 10.14 11.46 -5.44
C SER A 70 9.00 11.29 -6.44
N PHE A 71 8.74 12.36 -7.22
CA PHE A 71 7.77 12.33 -8.30
C PHE A 71 8.08 11.23 -9.32
N GLY A 72 7.05 10.46 -9.70
CA GLY A 72 7.15 9.37 -10.68
C GLY A 72 7.80 8.10 -10.18
N GLU A 73 8.28 8.06 -8.92
CA GLU A 73 8.93 6.87 -8.34
C GLU A 73 7.93 5.84 -7.81
N LEU A 74 6.75 6.27 -7.35
CA LEU A 74 5.69 5.38 -6.85
C LEU A 74 4.40 5.56 -7.66
N PHE A 75 3.67 4.46 -7.86
CA PHE A 75 2.28 4.48 -8.31
C PHE A 75 1.38 4.25 -7.10
N VAL A 76 0.67 5.29 -6.66
CA VAL A 76 -0.02 5.29 -5.37
C VAL A 76 -1.52 5.25 -5.56
N ILE A 77 -2.17 4.27 -4.91
CA ILE A 77 -3.62 4.11 -4.81
C ILE A 77 -3.97 4.28 -3.34
N ARG A 78 -4.95 5.14 -3.04
CA ARG A 78 -5.37 5.38 -1.65
C ARG A 78 -6.88 5.29 -1.51
N VAL A 79 -7.31 4.45 -0.60
CA VAL A 79 -8.71 4.26 -0.21
C VAL A 79 -8.78 4.00 1.29
N ALA A 80 -9.84 4.45 1.98
CA ALA A 80 -9.97 4.23 3.41
C ALA A 80 -9.90 2.72 3.73
N GLY A 81 -9.07 2.36 4.73
CA GLY A 81 -8.85 0.97 5.11
C GLY A 81 -8.08 0.12 4.08
N ASN A 82 -7.43 0.72 3.09
CA ASN A 82 -6.66 0.01 2.03
C ASN A 82 -7.39 -1.21 1.43
N VAL A 83 -8.71 -1.13 1.31
CA VAL A 83 -9.57 -2.18 0.74
C VAL A 83 -9.41 -2.30 -0.78
N ILE A 84 -9.93 -3.38 -1.35
CA ILE A 84 -9.98 -3.58 -2.79
C ILE A 84 -11.42 -3.57 -3.28
N ASP A 85 -11.73 -2.63 -4.16
CA ASP A 85 -12.98 -2.55 -4.91
C ASP A 85 -12.70 -2.68 -6.42
N PRO A 86 -13.73 -2.72 -7.30
CA PRO A 86 -13.49 -2.84 -8.73
C PRO A 86 -12.63 -1.73 -9.34
N ALA A 87 -12.68 -0.50 -8.83
CA ALA A 87 -11.86 0.59 -9.33
C ALA A 87 -10.40 0.45 -8.87
N VAL A 88 -10.18 0.05 -7.63
CA VAL A 88 -8.85 -0.29 -7.09
C VAL A 88 -8.26 -1.47 -7.85
N ALA A 89 -9.02 -2.56 -8.06
CA ALA A 89 -8.57 -3.74 -8.82
C ALA A 89 -8.15 -3.36 -10.24
N GLY A 90 -8.97 -2.57 -10.96
CA GLY A 90 -8.64 -2.08 -12.30
C GLY A 90 -7.39 -1.19 -12.32
N THR A 91 -7.18 -0.38 -11.27
CA THR A 91 -5.99 0.47 -11.14
C THR A 91 -4.73 -0.36 -10.86
N LEU A 92 -4.84 -1.41 -10.06
CA LEU A 92 -3.76 -2.38 -9.82
C LEU A 92 -3.40 -3.13 -11.11
N GLN A 93 -4.40 -3.58 -11.86
CA GLN A 93 -4.20 -4.22 -13.15
C GLN A 93 -3.49 -3.28 -14.15
N TYR A 94 -3.88 -2.01 -14.18
CA TYR A 94 -3.20 -1.00 -15.00
C TYR A 94 -1.72 -0.89 -14.63
N ALA A 95 -1.39 -0.85 -13.33
CA ALA A 95 -0.01 -0.81 -12.88
C ALA A 95 0.79 -2.05 -13.32
N GLY A 96 0.20 -3.24 -13.23
CA GLY A 96 0.82 -4.49 -13.65
C GLY A 96 1.01 -4.61 -15.17
N VAL A 97 -0.01 -4.25 -15.95
CA VAL A 97 0.00 -4.43 -17.42
C VAL A 97 0.76 -3.31 -18.14
N HIS A 98 0.49 -2.05 -17.78
CA HIS A 98 1.00 -0.90 -18.53
C HIS A 98 2.26 -0.30 -17.94
N LEU A 99 2.39 -0.26 -16.61
CA LEU A 99 3.57 0.31 -15.95
C LEU A 99 4.60 -0.77 -15.58
N GLN A 100 4.16 -2.03 -15.51
CA GLN A 100 5.00 -3.18 -15.19
C GLN A 100 5.81 -3.00 -13.90
N THR A 101 5.15 -2.42 -12.87
CA THR A 101 5.78 -2.24 -11.57
C THR A 101 6.14 -3.60 -10.95
N PRO A 102 7.41 -3.82 -10.57
CA PRO A 102 7.85 -5.13 -10.08
C PRO A 102 7.37 -5.44 -8.66
N LEU A 103 6.98 -4.41 -7.88
CA LEU A 103 6.58 -4.56 -6.49
C LEU A 103 5.23 -3.92 -6.23
N LEU A 104 4.34 -4.67 -5.57
CA LEU A 104 3.12 -4.16 -4.96
C LEU A 104 3.25 -4.21 -3.43
N VAL A 105 2.90 -3.13 -2.75
CA VAL A 105 2.80 -3.08 -1.29
C VAL A 105 1.38 -2.73 -0.88
N VAL A 106 0.75 -3.56 -0.07
CA VAL A 106 -0.46 -3.20 0.68
C VAL A 106 -0.01 -2.60 2.01
N LEU A 107 -0.21 -1.29 2.15
CA LEU A 107 0.27 -0.50 3.29
C LEU A 107 -0.91 -0.14 4.20
N GLY A 108 -1.05 -0.86 5.30
CA GLY A 108 -1.90 -0.46 6.43
C GLY A 108 -1.17 0.49 7.38
N HIS A 109 -1.86 0.93 8.41
CA HIS A 109 -1.26 1.74 9.48
C HIS A 109 -1.99 1.51 10.80
N ASP A 110 -1.30 1.64 11.91
CA ASP A 110 -1.91 1.59 13.23
C ASP A 110 -2.91 2.75 13.43
N GLY A 111 -3.88 2.54 14.30
CA GLY A 111 -4.94 3.51 14.54
C GLY A 111 -5.81 3.81 13.32
N CYS A 112 -6.03 2.85 12.41
CA CYS A 112 -6.86 3.03 11.23
C CYS A 112 -8.34 3.12 11.59
N GLY A 113 -8.96 4.28 11.34
CA GLY A 113 -10.37 4.50 11.68
C GLY A 113 -11.36 3.63 10.90
N ALA A 114 -11.04 3.22 9.67
CA ALA A 114 -11.90 2.31 8.90
C ALA A 114 -11.89 0.90 9.50
N VAL A 115 -10.73 0.43 9.97
CA VAL A 115 -10.60 -0.87 10.65
C VAL A 115 -11.29 -0.83 12.02
N ASP A 116 -11.15 0.27 12.78
CA ASP A 116 -11.86 0.42 14.06
C ASP A 116 -13.39 0.46 13.87
N ALA A 117 -13.87 1.08 12.79
CA ALA A 117 -15.29 1.05 12.42
C ALA A 117 -15.77 -0.39 12.15
N ALA A 118 -14.99 -1.20 11.45
CA ALA A 118 -15.32 -2.61 11.19
C ALA A 118 -15.30 -3.44 12.49
N ILE A 119 -14.37 -3.20 13.41
CA ILE A 119 -14.38 -3.80 14.75
C ILE A 119 -15.65 -3.43 15.50
N ALA A 120 -16.05 -2.14 15.46
CA ALA A 120 -17.23 -1.68 16.14
C ALA A 120 -18.52 -2.31 15.58
N GLU A 121 -18.63 -2.49 14.27
CA GLU A 121 -19.76 -3.16 13.64
C GLU A 121 -19.79 -4.65 14.02
N LYS A 122 -18.70 -5.37 13.77
CA LYS A 122 -18.62 -6.82 13.95
C LYS A 122 -18.82 -7.26 15.42
N PHE A 123 -18.15 -6.60 16.35
CA PHE A 123 -18.07 -7.06 17.74
C PHE A 123 -18.91 -6.23 18.73
N ARG A 124 -19.38 -5.03 18.33
CA ARG A 124 -20.09 -4.12 19.23
C ARG A 124 -21.45 -3.71 18.70
N GLY A 125 -21.87 -4.20 17.51
CA GLY A 125 -23.19 -3.96 16.90
C GLY A 125 -23.39 -2.53 16.42
N ALA A 126 -22.31 -1.78 16.15
CA ALA A 126 -22.39 -0.47 15.52
C ALA A 126 -22.98 -0.59 14.11
N GLN A 127 -23.60 0.49 13.62
CA GLN A 127 -24.09 0.56 12.24
C GLN A 127 -23.51 1.81 11.58
N HIS A 128 -23.12 1.67 10.32
CA HIS A 128 -22.55 2.75 9.54
C HIS A 128 -23.49 3.14 8.38
N PRO A 129 -23.69 4.46 8.12
CA PRO A 129 -24.63 4.90 7.10
C PRO A 129 -24.05 4.81 5.69
N GLY A 130 -24.90 4.43 4.73
CA GLY A 130 -24.66 4.59 3.29
C GLY A 130 -23.39 3.90 2.80
N ARG A 131 -22.49 4.67 2.17
CA ARG A 131 -21.28 4.12 1.55
C ARG A 131 -20.17 3.78 2.55
N ILE A 132 -20.25 4.24 3.79
CA ILE A 132 -19.31 3.83 4.84
C ILE A 132 -19.50 2.34 5.14
N ALA A 133 -20.75 1.84 5.16
CA ALA A 133 -21.03 0.42 5.34
C ALA A 133 -20.29 -0.45 4.29
N VAL A 134 -20.23 -0.02 3.03
CA VAL A 134 -19.50 -0.77 1.97
C VAL A 134 -18.03 -0.94 2.32
N LEU A 135 -17.37 0.10 2.83
CA LEU A 135 -15.96 0.00 3.26
C LEU A 135 -15.79 -0.94 4.45
N VAL A 136 -16.74 -0.93 5.37
CA VAL A 136 -16.74 -1.78 6.56
C VAL A 136 -16.97 -3.24 6.15
N ASP A 137 -17.94 -3.49 5.25
CA ASP A 137 -18.22 -4.82 4.70
C ASP A 137 -16.98 -5.44 4.00
N ASP A 138 -16.17 -4.64 3.30
CA ASP A 138 -14.93 -5.08 2.65
C ASP A 138 -13.85 -5.48 3.67
N ILE A 139 -13.84 -4.86 4.85
CA ILE A 139 -12.88 -5.13 5.92
C ILE A 139 -13.34 -6.28 6.82
N GLU A 140 -14.64 -6.42 7.06
CA GLU A 140 -15.19 -7.34 8.06
C GLU A 140 -14.67 -8.79 7.95
N PRO A 141 -14.52 -9.40 6.75
CA PRO A 141 -14.00 -10.75 6.63
C PRO A 141 -12.56 -10.92 7.15
N ALA A 142 -11.76 -9.84 7.15
CA ALA A 142 -10.42 -9.86 7.71
C ALA A 142 -10.40 -10.10 9.22
N LEU A 143 -11.50 -9.76 9.89
CA LEU A 143 -11.61 -9.84 11.35
C LEU A 143 -12.04 -11.23 11.84
N ASP A 144 -12.30 -12.18 10.92
CA ASP A 144 -12.65 -13.54 11.29
C ASP A 144 -11.51 -14.22 12.07
N GLY A 145 -11.87 -14.80 13.21
CA GLY A 145 -10.91 -15.49 14.08
C GLY A 145 -10.13 -14.60 15.05
N LEU A 146 -10.34 -13.27 15.02
CA LEU A 146 -9.78 -12.39 16.06
C LEU A 146 -10.52 -12.57 17.39
N ASP A 147 -9.78 -12.50 18.48
CA ASP A 147 -10.32 -12.56 19.84
C ASP A 147 -10.87 -11.17 20.25
N PRO A 148 -12.21 -10.98 20.32
CA PRO A 148 -12.80 -9.70 20.69
C PRO A 148 -12.58 -9.31 22.15
N THR A 149 -12.03 -10.19 22.98
CA THR A 149 -11.73 -9.92 24.39
C THR A 149 -10.37 -9.28 24.61
N LEU A 150 -9.55 -9.14 23.58
CA LEU A 150 -8.28 -8.44 23.65
C LEU A 150 -8.47 -6.96 24.09
N PRO A 151 -7.48 -6.37 24.76
CA PRO A 151 -7.48 -4.93 25.00
C PRO A 151 -7.72 -4.16 23.69
N PRO A 152 -8.49 -3.03 23.71
CA PRO A 152 -8.89 -2.33 22.49
C PRO A 152 -7.74 -2.02 21.52
N ASP A 153 -6.61 -1.55 22.04
CA ASP A 153 -5.45 -1.20 21.22
C ASP A 153 -4.81 -2.45 20.58
N ALA A 154 -4.70 -3.55 21.33
CA ALA A 154 -4.18 -4.82 20.83
C ALA A 154 -5.13 -5.45 19.78
N LEU A 155 -6.44 -5.33 19.97
CA LEU A 155 -7.42 -5.79 18.99
C LEU A 155 -7.31 -4.98 17.70
N LEU A 156 -7.18 -3.65 17.79
CA LEU A 156 -7.04 -2.79 16.62
C LEU A 156 -5.73 -3.08 15.85
N GLU A 157 -4.62 -3.27 16.56
CA GLU A 157 -3.34 -3.64 15.96
C GLU A 157 -3.44 -4.97 15.19
N ALA A 158 -4.01 -6.00 15.82
CA ALA A 158 -4.22 -7.31 15.20
C ALA A 158 -5.16 -7.20 13.99
N ALA A 159 -6.22 -6.40 14.08
CA ALA A 159 -7.18 -6.20 13.00
C ALA A 159 -6.56 -5.45 11.80
N VAL A 160 -5.71 -4.46 12.04
CA VAL A 160 -4.98 -3.76 10.98
C VAL A 160 -4.09 -4.74 10.21
N GLU A 161 -3.31 -5.56 10.91
CA GLU A 161 -2.47 -6.56 10.25
C GLU A 161 -3.30 -7.60 9.50
N ALA A 162 -4.39 -8.08 10.10
CA ALA A 162 -5.30 -9.03 9.46
C ALA A 162 -5.93 -8.44 8.18
N ASN A 163 -6.33 -7.18 8.19
CA ASN A 163 -6.87 -6.49 7.03
C ASN A 163 -5.82 -6.33 5.91
N VAL A 164 -4.59 -5.99 6.23
CA VAL A 164 -3.49 -5.95 5.24
C VAL A 164 -3.31 -7.31 4.59
N ARG A 165 -3.27 -8.40 5.38
CA ARG A 165 -3.12 -9.78 4.87
C ARG A 165 -4.33 -10.22 4.05
N TRP A 166 -5.54 -9.82 4.45
CA TRP A 166 -6.77 -10.09 3.73
C TRP A 166 -6.78 -9.41 2.35
N THR A 167 -6.53 -8.11 2.31
CA THR A 167 -6.44 -7.35 1.05
C THR A 167 -5.35 -7.92 0.14
N LEU A 168 -4.17 -8.24 0.68
CA LEU A 168 -3.08 -8.85 -0.09
C LEU A 168 -3.51 -10.18 -0.71
N ARG A 169 -4.17 -11.04 0.05
CA ARG A 169 -4.69 -12.33 -0.43
C ARG A 169 -5.69 -12.14 -1.56
N GLN A 170 -6.67 -11.26 -1.39
CA GLN A 170 -7.64 -10.97 -2.43
C GLN A 170 -6.95 -10.53 -3.74
N ILE A 171 -5.90 -9.72 -3.65
CA ILE A 171 -5.15 -9.26 -4.82
C ILE A 171 -4.44 -10.43 -5.50
N VAL A 172 -3.63 -11.21 -4.77
CA VAL A 172 -2.80 -12.26 -5.37
C VAL A 172 -3.61 -13.44 -5.91
N GLU A 173 -4.82 -13.65 -5.40
CA GLU A 173 -5.77 -14.66 -5.86
C GLU A 173 -6.67 -14.14 -7.00
N SER A 174 -6.65 -12.83 -7.29
CA SER A 174 -7.53 -12.23 -8.30
C SER A 174 -7.13 -12.63 -9.73
N PRO A 175 -8.11 -12.69 -10.66
CA PRO A 175 -7.82 -12.89 -12.08
C PRO A 175 -6.90 -11.79 -12.64
N GLU A 176 -7.03 -10.57 -12.17
CA GLU A 176 -6.23 -9.41 -12.59
C GLU A 176 -4.76 -9.62 -12.30
N TRP A 177 -4.43 -10.20 -11.14
CA TRP A 177 -3.06 -10.50 -10.76
C TRP A 177 -2.52 -11.74 -11.47
N THR A 178 -3.31 -12.82 -11.50
CA THR A 178 -2.88 -14.11 -12.05
C THR A 178 -2.75 -14.10 -13.57
N SER A 179 -3.48 -13.22 -14.28
CA SER A 179 -3.39 -13.05 -15.73
C SER A 179 -2.28 -12.10 -16.19
N LEU A 180 -1.52 -11.50 -15.29
CA LEU A 180 -0.36 -10.70 -15.66
C LEU A 180 0.69 -11.59 -16.38
N PRO A 181 1.46 -11.04 -17.35
CA PRO A 181 2.40 -11.83 -18.14
C PRO A 181 3.36 -12.66 -17.29
N ASP A 182 3.53 -13.94 -17.66
CA ASP A 182 4.51 -14.82 -17.01
C ASP A 182 5.95 -14.34 -17.27
N GLY A 183 6.82 -14.57 -16.25
CA GLY A 183 8.25 -14.23 -16.37
C GLY A 183 8.62 -12.81 -15.93
N ALA A 184 7.67 -11.97 -15.55
CA ALA A 184 7.98 -10.74 -14.87
C ALA A 184 8.39 -11.05 -13.41
N ASP A 185 9.57 -10.57 -13.01
CA ASP A 185 9.99 -10.56 -11.61
C ASP A 185 9.07 -9.60 -10.84
N ARG A 186 8.06 -10.16 -10.16
CA ARG A 186 7.06 -9.39 -9.43
C ARG A 186 6.76 -9.99 -8.07
N LYS A 187 6.48 -9.13 -7.11
CA LYS A 187 6.19 -9.50 -5.73
C LYS A 187 5.08 -8.63 -5.17
N ALA A 188 4.23 -9.23 -4.35
CA ALA A 188 3.27 -8.50 -3.54
C ALA A 188 3.59 -8.74 -2.06
N VAL A 189 3.60 -7.68 -1.25
CA VAL A 189 3.93 -7.73 0.17
C VAL A 189 2.97 -6.88 0.99
N GLY A 190 2.69 -7.32 2.22
CA GLY A 190 1.99 -6.50 3.21
C GLY A 190 2.96 -5.66 4.03
N ALA A 191 2.51 -4.51 4.50
CA ALA A 191 3.26 -3.68 5.44
C ALA A 191 2.31 -2.90 6.34
N VAL A 192 2.78 -2.55 7.54
CA VAL A 192 2.07 -1.67 8.48
C VAL A 192 2.98 -0.51 8.85
N TYR A 193 2.45 0.70 8.73
CA TYR A 193 3.11 1.93 9.16
C TYR A 193 2.72 2.28 10.58
N GLU A 194 3.71 2.45 11.44
CA GLU A 194 3.56 2.84 12.84
C GLU A 194 3.54 4.37 12.94
N LEU A 195 2.39 4.94 13.30
CA LEU A 195 2.19 6.40 13.34
C LEU A 195 3.09 7.10 14.36
N GLU A 196 3.36 6.46 15.49
CA GLU A 196 4.13 7.06 16.58
C GLU A 196 5.63 7.08 16.26
N THR A 197 6.14 6.04 15.62
CA THR A 197 7.57 5.89 15.34
C THR A 197 7.96 6.30 13.93
N GLY A 198 7.01 6.29 12.99
CA GLY A 198 7.25 6.47 11.56
C GLY A 198 7.82 5.24 10.86
N ARG A 199 7.96 4.11 11.55
CA ARG A 199 8.52 2.86 11.01
C ARG A 199 7.50 2.15 10.12
N VAL A 200 8.00 1.54 9.05
CA VAL A 200 7.24 0.57 8.24
C VAL A 200 7.74 -0.84 8.56
N ARG A 201 6.85 -1.66 9.10
CA ARG A 201 7.07 -3.08 9.36
C ARG A 201 6.49 -3.89 8.18
N PHE A 202 7.36 -4.53 7.41
CA PHE A 202 6.94 -5.45 6.35
C PHE A 202 6.51 -6.78 6.98
N LEU A 203 5.41 -7.33 6.47
CA LEU A 203 4.85 -8.60 6.94
C LEU A 203 5.44 -9.75 6.11
N ASP A 204 5.72 -10.86 6.79
CA ASP A 204 6.20 -12.11 6.17
C ASP A 204 5.05 -12.88 5.50
#